data_0f1ac4d85350fdc30cb4b4a797a4f7e9
#
_entry.id   0f1ac4d85350fdc30cb4b4a797a4f7e9
#
_cell.length_a   1.000
_cell.length_b   1.000
_cell.length_c   1.000
_cell.angle_alpha   90.00
_cell.angle_beta   90.00
_cell.angle_gamma   90.00
#
_symmetry.space_group_name_H-M   'P 1'
#
loop_
_entity.id
_entity.type
_entity.pdbx_description
1 polymer ?
#
loop_
_entity_poly.entity_id
_entity_poly.type
_entity_poly.pdbx_seq_one_letter_code
_entity_poly.pdbx_strand_id
1 'polypeptide(L)'
;DYPSPVRAAILCQESGADGITAHLREDRRHIRDSDIQEIKEQISIPLNFEMAPTNEMLDIAVKTLPNACCIVPEKREEVTTEGGIDLRRSHNVLGPIINELKKNNIRVSLFVDSSIDQIKLAKELGADIIEIHSGKFCRKVHDRLDFQKDLNTIKEAASFAESVGLETHVGHGVTFDSIIELSK
;
A
#
# COMPACT_ATOMS: atom_id res chain seq x y z
N ASP A 1 11.68 -22.93 8.99
CA ASP A 1 12.24 -21.96 9.93
C ASP A 1 11.12 -21.11 10.55
N TYR A 2 11.39 -20.50 11.69
CA TYR A 2 10.43 -19.66 12.40
C TYR A 2 11.03 -18.27 12.64
N PRO A 3 10.28 -17.16 12.42
CA PRO A 3 8.89 -17.14 11.91
C PRO A 3 8.82 -17.44 10.41
N SER A 4 7.68 -17.98 9.94
CA SER A 4 7.40 -18.25 8.52
C SER A 4 6.30 -17.31 8.00
N PRO A 5 6.61 -16.40 7.07
CA PRO A 5 5.61 -15.53 6.45
C PRO A 5 4.51 -16.31 5.73
N VAL A 6 4.86 -17.39 5.05
CA VAL A 6 3.92 -18.26 4.33
C VAL A 6 2.89 -18.87 5.29
N ARG A 7 3.37 -19.44 6.41
CA ARG A 7 2.46 -20.00 7.43
C ARG A 7 1.57 -18.93 8.04
N ALA A 8 2.11 -17.73 8.27
CA ALA A 8 1.32 -16.62 8.78
C ALA A 8 0.21 -16.22 7.81
N ALA A 9 0.49 -16.15 6.50
CA ALA A 9 -0.49 -15.86 5.47
C ALA A 9 -1.63 -16.89 5.43
N ILE A 10 -1.28 -18.20 5.51
CA ILE A 10 -2.25 -19.29 5.57
C ILE A 10 -3.15 -19.17 6.81
N LEU A 11 -2.56 -18.92 7.98
CA LEU A 11 -3.33 -18.76 9.23
C LEU A 11 -4.27 -17.54 9.17
N CYS A 12 -3.84 -16.43 8.57
CA CYS A 12 -4.70 -15.26 8.35
C CYS A 12 -5.89 -15.62 7.45
N GLN A 13 -5.66 -16.32 6.34
CA GLN A 13 -6.72 -16.78 5.46
C GLN A 13 -7.69 -17.73 6.18
N GLU A 14 -7.19 -18.72 6.93
CA GLU A 14 -8.00 -19.65 7.72
C GLU A 14 -8.81 -18.94 8.82
N SER A 15 -8.32 -17.80 9.29
CA SER A 15 -8.99 -16.93 10.28
C SER A 15 -9.98 -15.94 9.67
N GLY A 16 -10.19 -15.98 8.35
CA GLY A 16 -11.20 -15.17 7.66
C GLY A 16 -10.69 -13.83 7.11
N ALA A 17 -9.39 -13.69 6.87
CA ALA A 17 -8.87 -12.51 6.15
C ALA A 17 -9.36 -12.49 4.69
N ASP A 18 -9.69 -11.30 4.17
CA ASP A 18 -10.14 -11.09 2.79
C ASP A 18 -8.99 -10.97 1.79
N GLY A 19 -7.77 -10.72 2.26
CA GLY A 19 -6.56 -10.60 1.45
C GLY A 19 -5.30 -10.61 2.32
N ILE A 20 -4.16 -10.78 1.67
CA ILE A 20 -2.84 -10.71 2.32
C ILE A 20 -2.06 -9.56 1.69
N THR A 21 -1.52 -8.68 2.52
CA THR A 21 -0.50 -7.70 2.10
C THR A 21 0.87 -8.17 2.60
N ALA A 22 1.83 -8.22 1.68
CA ALA A 22 3.20 -8.64 1.98
C ALA A 22 4.21 -7.68 1.34
N HIS A 23 5.10 -7.11 2.15
CA HIS A 23 6.11 -6.15 1.71
C HIS A 23 7.47 -6.82 1.53
N LEU A 24 7.89 -7.01 0.28
CA LEU A 24 9.26 -7.38 -0.04
C LEU A 24 10.11 -6.12 -0.15
N ARG A 25 10.85 -5.82 0.90
CA ARG A 25 11.77 -4.68 0.91
C ARG A 25 13.00 -4.95 0.07
N GLU A 26 13.63 -3.90 -0.47
CA GLU A 26 14.89 -4.02 -1.23
C GLU A 26 16.00 -4.73 -0.42
N ASP A 27 16.01 -4.56 0.91
CA ASP A 27 17.01 -5.17 1.82
C ASP A 27 16.64 -6.59 2.30
N ARG A 28 15.47 -7.14 1.90
CA ARG A 28 14.96 -8.48 2.27
C ARG A 28 14.97 -8.79 3.78
N ARG A 29 14.83 -7.78 4.65
CA ARG A 29 14.97 -7.94 6.10
C ARG A 29 13.91 -8.83 6.76
N HIS A 30 12.70 -8.91 6.21
CA HIS A 30 11.57 -9.63 6.81
C HIS A 30 11.00 -10.72 5.92
N ILE A 31 10.89 -10.44 4.62
CA ILE A 31 10.34 -11.32 3.59
C ILE A 31 11.38 -11.49 2.50
N ARG A 32 11.48 -12.70 1.95
CA ARG A 32 12.39 -13.07 0.86
C ARG A 32 11.60 -13.26 -0.42
N ASP A 33 12.29 -13.26 -1.55
CA ASP A 33 11.70 -13.47 -2.87
C ASP A 33 10.92 -14.78 -2.95
N SER A 34 11.45 -15.86 -2.34
CA SER A 34 10.77 -17.16 -2.26
C SER A 34 9.46 -17.09 -1.46
N ASP A 35 9.43 -16.28 -0.38
CA ASP A 35 8.24 -16.19 0.48
C ASP A 35 7.08 -15.56 -0.30
N ILE A 36 7.32 -14.53 -1.12
CA ILE A 36 6.28 -13.88 -1.95
C ILE A 36 5.69 -14.89 -2.94
N GLN A 37 6.54 -15.66 -3.61
CA GLN A 37 6.08 -16.68 -4.55
C GLN A 37 5.28 -17.77 -3.84
N GLU A 38 5.80 -18.31 -2.73
CA GLU A 38 5.14 -19.35 -1.96
C GLU A 38 3.82 -18.87 -1.35
N ILE A 39 3.72 -17.62 -0.85
CA ILE A 39 2.46 -17.03 -0.41
C ILE A 39 1.47 -17.05 -1.55
N LYS A 40 1.84 -16.53 -2.75
CA LYS A 40 0.96 -16.48 -3.91
C LYS A 40 0.43 -17.86 -4.33
N GLU A 41 1.27 -18.91 -4.22
CA GLU A 41 0.92 -20.28 -4.58
C GLU A 41 0.01 -20.97 -3.55
N GLN A 42 0.13 -20.60 -2.26
CA GLN A 42 -0.52 -21.33 -1.17
C GLN A 42 -1.80 -20.68 -0.64
N ILE A 43 -2.02 -19.39 -0.93
CA ILE A 43 -3.28 -18.73 -0.55
C ILE A 43 -4.26 -18.69 -1.72
N SER A 44 -5.55 -18.74 -1.42
CA SER A 44 -6.63 -18.60 -2.40
C SER A 44 -7.26 -17.20 -2.40
N ILE A 45 -6.98 -16.38 -1.39
CA ILE A 45 -7.41 -14.99 -1.27
C ILE A 45 -6.41 -14.05 -1.99
N PRO A 46 -6.80 -12.82 -2.33
CA PRO A 46 -5.93 -11.88 -3.03
C PRO A 46 -4.62 -11.60 -2.30
N LEU A 47 -3.52 -11.54 -3.07
CA LEU A 47 -2.23 -11.02 -2.63
C LEU A 47 -2.07 -9.58 -3.11
N ASN A 48 -1.85 -8.64 -2.19
CA ASN A 48 -1.34 -7.30 -2.43
C ASN A 48 0.17 -7.29 -2.17
N PHE A 49 0.96 -7.13 -3.22
CA PHE A 49 2.42 -7.11 -3.13
C PHE A 49 2.90 -5.67 -2.93
N GLU A 50 3.40 -5.38 -1.74
CA GLU A 50 3.93 -4.07 -1.41
C GLU A 50 5.42 -3.99 -1.81
N MET A 51 5.80 -2.96 -2.59
CA MET A 51 7.12 -2.90 -3.22
C MET A 51 7.62 -1.47 -3.44
N ALA A 52 8.95 -1.31 -3.46
CA ALA A 52 9.59 -0.08 -3.92
C ALA A 52 9.46 0.10 -5.45
N PRO A 53 9.50 1.35 -5.97
CA PRO A 53 9.41 1.64 -7.40
C PRO A 53 10.71 1.37 -8.15
N THR A 54 11.17 0.11 -8.16
CA THR A 54 12.40 -0.31 -8.86
C THR A 54 12.12 -1.35 -9.93
N ASN A 55 13.00 -1.44 -10.94
CA ASN A 55 12.88 -2.46 -11.99
C ASN A 55 12.99 -3.87 -11.43
N GLU A 56 13.84 -4.10 -10.42
CA GLU A 56 13.97 -5.39 -9.75
C GLU A 56 12.64 -5.83 -9.13
N MET A 57 11.96 -4.94 -8.40
CA MET A 57 10.67 -5.25 -7.80
C MET A 57 9.57 -5.44 -8.85
N LEU A 58 9.61 -4.66 -9.93
CA LEU A 58 8.71 -4.84 -11.07
C LEU A 58 8.86 -6.23 -11.70
N ASP A 59 10.09 -6.69 -11.93
CA ASP A 59 10.37 -8.03 -12.50
C ASP A 59 9.81 -9.14 -11.58
N ILE A 60 9.97 -8.99 -10.27
CA ILE A 60 9.41 -9.93 -9.28
C ILE A 60 7.88 -9.90 -9.33
N ALA A 61 7.26 -8.72 -9.38
CA ALA A 61 5.81 -8.57 -9.46
C ALA A 61 5.23 -9.22 -10.73
N VAL A 62 5.85 -8.96 -11.89
CA VAL A 62 5.43 -9.55 -13.17
C VAL A 62 5.60 -11.07 -13.18
N LYS A 63 6.62 -11.61 -12.52
CA LYS A 63 6.81 -13.06 -12.39
C LYS A 63 5.80 -13.70 -11.42
N THR A 64 5.47 -13.02 -10.32
CA THR A 64 4.57 -13.54 -9.27
C THR A 64 3.09 -13.40 -9.63
N LEU A 65 2.74 -12.37 -10.44
CA LEU A 65 1.37 -12.03 -10.82
C LEU A 65 0.43 -11.89 -9.61
N PRO A 66 0.74 -10.99 -8.63
CA PRO A 66 -0.16 -10.73 -7.52
C PRO A 66 -1.45 -10.07 -8.01
N ASN A 67 -2.47 -10.04 -7.19
CA ASN A 67 -3.76 -9.40 -7.53
C ASN A 67 -3.64 -7.87 -7.59
N ALA A 68 -2.76 -7.32 -6.75
CA ALA A 68 -2.41 -5.91 -6.74
C ALA A 68 -0.96 -5.70 -6.33
N CYS A 69 -0.36 -4.57 -6.75
CA CYS A 69 0.88 -4.06 -6.21
C CYS A 69 0.61 -2.71 -5.53
N CYS A 70 1.05 -2.54 -4.29
CA CYS A 70 1.10 -1.25 -3.62
C CYS A 70 2.52 -0.69 -3.71
N ILE A 71 2.68 0.44 -4.39
CA ILE A 71 3.99 1.08 -4.53
C ILE A 71 4.22 2.02 -3.35
N VAL A 72 5.28 1.74 -2.60
CA VAL A 72 5.64 2.46 -1.35
C VAL A 72 7.04 3.06 -1.44
N PRO A 73 7.32 4.16 -0.72
CA PRO A 73 8.67 4.72 -0.67
C PRO A 73 9.56 3.89 0.25
N GLU A 74 10.80 3.61 -0.18
CA GLU A 74 11.84 3.03 0.69
C GLU A 74 13.04 3.96 0.90
N LYS A 75 13.27 4.91 -0.01
CA LYS A 75 14.32 5.92 0.08
C LYS A 75 13.76 7.26 0.54
N ARG A 76 14.59 8.05 1.23
CA ARG A 76 14.17 9.37 1.72
C ARG A 76 13.77 10.32 0.60
N GLU A 77 14.37 10.19 -0.57
CA GLU A 77 14.08 11.01 -1.75
C GLU A 77 12.70 10.74 -2.35
N GLU A 78 12.13 9.58 -2.06
CA GLU A 78 10.82 9.14 -2.53
C GLU A 78 9.68 9.58 -1.60
N VAL A 79 10.00 10.00 -0.37
CA VAL A 79 9.04 10.29 0.70
C VAL A 79 8.58 11.74 0.64
N THR A 80 7.29 11.99 0.88
CA THR A 80 6.78 13.32 1.20
C THR A 80 7.15 13.71 2.64
N THR A 81 6.79 14.92 3.06
CA THR A 81 6.98 15.36 4.46
C THR A 81 6.16 14.55 5.47
N GLU A 82 5.12 13.87 5.04
CA GLU A 82 4.19 13.08 5.88
C GLU A 82 4.52 11.59 5.88
N GLY A 83 5.11 11.05 4.83
CA GLY A 83 5.57 9.66 4.74
C GLY A 83 5.07 8.83 3.56
N GLY A 84 4.11 9.30 2.76
CA GLY A 84 3.71 8.69 1.49
C GLY A 84 4.72 8.93 0.38
N ILE A 85 4.57 8.25 -0.76
CA ILE A 85 5.41 8.50 -1.93
C ILE A 85 5.12 9.88 -2.53
N ASP A 86 6.18 10.63 -2.90
CA ASP A 86 6.03 11.91 -3.60
C ASP A 86 5.82 11.67 -5.10
N LEU A 87 4.57 11.64 -5.52
CA LEU A 87 4.21 11.34 -6.92
C LEU A 87 4.68 12.40 -7.90
N ARG A 88 4.89 13.65 -7.46
CA ARG A 88 5.39 14.70 -8.32
C ARG A 88 6.85 14.46 -8.70
N ARG A 89 7.67 14.08 -7.72
CA ARG A 89 9.09 13.76 -7.93
C ARG A 89 9.29 12.43 -8.63
N SER A 90 8.46 11.46 -8.30
CA SER A 90 8.58 10.07 -8.79
C SER A 90 7.85 9.83 -10.11
N HIS A 91 7.18 10.82 -10.69
CA HIS A 91 6.30 10.68 -11.86
C HIS A 91 6.95 9.93 -13.02
N ASN A 92 8.18 10.30 -13.39
CA ASN A 92 8.89 9.71 -14.52
C ASN A 92 9.31 8.25 -14.27
N VAL A 93 9.50 7.87 -13.01
CA VAL A 93 9.84 6.49 -12.61
C VAL A 93 8.58 5.64 -12.53
N LEU A 94 7.51 6.18 -11.96
CA LEU A 94 6.26 5.46 -11.72
C LEU A 94 5.49 5.14 -13.00
N GLY A 95 5.44 6.05 -13.96
CA GLY A 95 4.65 5.87 -15.18
C GLY A 95 4.97 4.57 -15.92
N PRO A 96 6.23 4.26 -16.26
CA PRO A 96 6.60 2.99 -16.89
C PRO A 96 6.26 1.76 -16.04
N ILE A 97 6.47 1.81 -14.72
CA ILE A 97 6.19 0.70 -13.79
C ILE A 97 4.69 0.43 -13.74
N ILE A 98 3.87 1.46 -13.56
CA ILE A 98 2.40 1.33 -13.54
C ILE A 98 1.90 0.72 -14.85
N ASN A 99 2.38 1.23 -15.98
CA ASN A 99 1.99 0.71 -17.28
C ASN A 99 2.33 -0.77 -17.45
N GLU A 100 3.50 -1.20 -16.99
CA GLU A 100 3.91 -2.60 -17.13
C GLU A 100 3.11 -3.53 -16.19
N LEU A 101 2.86 -3.12 -14.95
CA LEU A 101 1.98 -3.84 -14.03
C LEU A 101 0.57 -4.02 -14.64
N LYS A 102 -0.01 -2.95 -15.18
CA LYS A 102 -1.36 -2.98 -15.79
C LYS A 102 -1.42 -3.86 -17.05
N LYS A 103 -0.38 -3.91 -17.88
CA LYS A 103 -0.30 -4.85 -19.01
C LYS A 103 -0.38 -6.31 -18.57
N ASN A 104 0.11 -6.60 -17.38
CA ASN A 104 0.07 -7.94 -16.78
C ASN A 104 -1.20 -8.17 -15.92
N ASN A 105 -2.23 -7.31 -16.04
CA ASN A 105 -3.49 -7.37 -15.29
C ASN A 105 -3.30 -7.28 -13.76
N ILE A 106 -2.23 -6.64 -13.31
CA ILE A 106 -1.97 -6.37 -11.89
C ILE A 106 -2.56 -4.99 -11.57
N ARG A 107 -3.44 -4.92 -10.58
CA ARG A 107 -3.99 -3.63 -10.11
C ARG A 107 -2.90 -2.84 -9.39
N VAL A 108 -2.91 -1.53 -9.54
CA VAL A 108 -1.89 -0.66 -8.96
C VAL A 108 -2.48 0.22 -7.87
N SER A 109 -1.91 0.10 -6.68
CA SER A 109 -2.11 0.98 -5.54
C SER A 109 -0.90 1.88 -5.34
N LEU A 110 -1.14 3.15 -4.99
CA LEU A 110 -0.08 4.08 -4.61
C LEU A 110 -0.26 4.50 -3.16
N PHE A 111 0.79 4.32 -2.35
CA PHE A 111 0.81 4.73 -0.95
C PHE A 111 1.12 6.22 -0.85
N VAL A 112 0.12 7.03 -0.51
CA VAL A 112 0.19 8.50 -0.56
C VAL A 112 -0.28 9.13 0.76
N ASP A 113 0.13 10.37 0.97
CA ASP A 113 -0.47 11.14 2.06
C ASP A 113 -1.90 11.58 1.74
N SER A 114 -2.64 12.00 2.75
CA SER A 114 -4.00 12.56 2.66
C SER A 114 -4.00 13.95 1.98
N SER A 115 -3.45 14.03 0.77
CA SER A 115 -3.29 15.24 -0.04
C SER A 115 -4.06 15.13 -1.35
N ILE A 116 -4.96 16.06 -1.59
CA ILE A 116 -5.75 16.15 -2.84
C ILE A 116 -4.83 16.20 -4.08
N ASP A 117 -3.70 16.91 -3.99
CA ASP A 117 -2.76 17.00 -5.11
C ASP A 117 -2.07 15.66 -5.40
N GLN A 118 -1.70 14.88 -4.36
CA GLN A 118 -1.15 13.55 -4.54
C GLN A 118 -2.20 12.60 -5.15
N ILE A 119 -3.46 12.70 -4.72
CA ILE A 119 -4.55 11.87 -5.26
C ILE A 119 -4.83 12.18 -6.74
N LYS A 120 -4.81 13.46 -7.13
CA LYS A 120 -4.92 13.86 -8.56
C LYS A 120 -3.79 13.25 -9.39
N LEU A 121 -2.56 13.34 -8.91
CA LEU A 121 -1.39 12.75 -9.58
C LEU A 121 -1.49 11.23 -9.66
N ALA A 122 -2.00 10.54 -8.62
CA ALA A 122 -2.24 9.12 -8.65
C ALA A 122 -3.22 8.73 -9.77
N LYS A 123 -4.31 9.49 -9.92
CA LYS A 123 -5.28 9.30 -11.01
C LYS A 123 -4.67 9.55 -12.38
N GLU A 124 -3.89 10.62 -12.54
CA GLU A 124 -3.20 10.95 -13.79
C GLU A 124 -2.18 9.86 -14.19
N LEU A 125 -1.48 9.27 -13.21
CA LEU A 125 -0.57 8.15 -13.43
C LEU A 125 -1.28 6.85 -13.80
N GLY A 126 -2.60 6.77 -13.65
CA GLY A 126 -3.40 5.60 -13.99
C GLY A 126 -3.48 4.55 -12.89
N ALA A 127 -3.26 4.92 -11.63
CA ALA A 127 -3.53 4.03 -10.50
C ALA A 127 -5.00 3.61 -10.45
N ASP A 128 -5.25 2.42 -9.92
CA ASP A 128 -6.58 1.88 -9.68
C ASP A 128 -7.03 2.14 -8.23
N ILE A 129 -6.05 2.19 -7.34
CA ILE A 129 -6.21 2.25 -5.88
C ILE A 129 -5.25 3.31 -5.33
N ILE A 130 -5.64 3.95 -4.23
CA ILE A 130 -4.71 4.64 -3.33
C ILE A 130 -4.79 4.02 -1.94
N GLU A 131 -3.66 3.99 -1.26
CA GLU A 131 -3.61 3.75 0.18
C GLU A 131 -3.19 5.04 0.89
N ILE A 132 -4.09 5.60 1.68
CA ILE A 132 -3.85 6.85 2.42
C ILE A 132 -3.04 6.52 3.69
N HIS A 133 -1.90 7.18 3.83
CA HIS A 133 -1.03 7.08 5.01
C HIS A 133 -1.72 7.63 6.26
N SER A 134 -1.99 6.77 7.25
CA SER A 134 -2.68 7.14 8.50
C SER A 134 -1.76 7.24 9.71
N GLY A 135 -0.45 7.07 9.57
CA GLY A 135 0.48 6.96 10.69
C GLY A 135 0.46 8.12 11.68
N LYS A 136 0.31 9.37 11.20
CA LYS A 136 0.21 10.55 12.06
C LYS A 136 -1.06 10.54 12.89
N PHE A 137 -2.20 10.20 12.28
CA PHE A 137 -3.49 10.02 12.96
C PHE A 137 -3.39 8.90 14.00
N CYS A 138 -2.92 7.72 13.61
CA CYS A 138 -2.81 6.56 14.49
C CYS A 138 -1.92 6.84 15.72
N ARG A 139 -0.81 7.54 15.53
CA ARG A 139 0.08 7.97 16.62
C ARG A 139 -0.64 8.86 17.61
N LYS A 140 -1.42 9.85 17.11
CA LYS A 140 -2.19 10.72 18.00
C LYS A 140 -3.26 9.98 18.79
N VAL A 141 -3.95 9.01 18.18
CA VAL A 141 -4.88 8.13 18.90
C VAL A 141 -4.16 7.37 20.01
N HIS A 142 -3.02 6.75 19.70
CA HIS A 142 -2.20 6.02 20.65
C HIS A 142 -1.76 6.90 21.83
N ASP A 143 -1.30 8.11 21.54
CA ASP A 143 -0.79 9.07 22.53
C ASP A 143 -1.93 9.84 23.23
N ARG A 144 -3.19 9.55 22.92
CA ARG A 144 -4.39 10.22 23.45
C ARG A 144 -4.39 11.73 23.22
N LEU A 145 -3.84 12.16 22.09
CA LEU A 145 -3.85 13.55 21.64
C LEU A 145 -5.07 13.84 20.75
N ASP A 146 -5.34 15.13 20.51
CA ASP A 146 -6.38 15.53 19.56
C ASP A 146 -6.00 15.12 18.14
N PHE A 147 -6.79 14.21 17.57
CA PHE A 147 -6.64 13.64 16.23
C PHE A 147 -7.71 14.09 15.24
N GLN A 148 -8.70 14.87 15.68
CA GLN A 148 -9.88 15.15 14.88
C GLN A 148 -9.56 15.84 13.55
N LYS A 149 -8.56 16.74 13.55
CA LYS A 149 -8.11 17.40 12.33
C LYS A 149 -7.51 16.41 11.33
N ASP A 150 -6.69 15.47 11.81
CA ASP A 150 -6.04 14.47 10.93
C ASP A 150 -7.09 13.50 10.38
N LEU A 151 -8.06 13.09 11.20
CA LEU A 151 -9.18 12.25 10.76
C LEU A 151 -10.02 12.94 9.67
N ASN A 152 -10.36 14.22 9.86
CA ASN A 152 -11.11 14.98 8.85
C ASN A 152 -10.33 15.09 7.53
N THR A 153 -9.01 15.31 7.59
CA THR A 153 -8.16 15.35 6.39
C THR A 153 -8.15 14.01 5.65
N ILE A 154 -8.10 12.88 6.38
CA ILE A 154 -8.20 11.54 5.79
C ILE A 154 -9.57 11.35 5.12
N LYS A 155 -10.66 11.72 5.79
CA LYS A 155 -12.03 11.61 5.25
C LYS A 155 -12.24 12.45 3.98
N GLU A 156 -11.74 13.68 3.98
CA GLU A 156 -11.79 14.56 2.80
C GLU A 156 -11.00 13.97 1.62
N ALA A 157 -9.80 13.45 1.91
CA ALA A 157 -8.96 12.79 0.91
C ALA A 157 -9.63 11.53 0.35
N ALA A 158 -10.21 10.67 1.20
CA ALA A 158 -10.92 9.47 0.79
C ALA A 158 -12.13 9.80 -0.10
N SER A 159 -12.97 10.74 0.33
CA SER A 159 -14.15 11.19 -0.44
C SER A 159 -13.75 11.77 -1.80
N PHE A 160 -12.65 12.51 -1.86
CA PHE A 160 -12.14 13.03 -3.13
C PHE A 160 -11.66 11.90 -4.04
N ALA A 161 -10.91 10.93 -3.51
CA ALA A 161 -10.41 9.79 -4.29
C ALA A 161 -11.56 8.99 -4.90
N GLU A 162 -12.59 8.68 -4.14
CA GLU A 162 -13.81 8.01 -4.62
C GLU A 162 -14.50 8.83 -5.71
N SER A 163 -14.59 10.16 -5.55
CA SER A 163 -15.24 11.04 -6.53
C SER A 163 -14.54 11.05 -7.89
N VAL A 164 -13.23 10.75 -7.93
CA VAL A 164 -12.46 10.63 -9.17
C VAL A 164 -12.30 9.17 -9.65
N GLY A 165 -12.98 8.22 -8.99
CA GLY A 165 -13.02 6.80 -9.37
C GLY A 165 -11.75 6.04 -9.04
N LEU A 166 -11.13 6.34 -7.88
CA LEU A 166 -10.09 5.52 -7.28
C LEU A 166 -10.69 4.71 -6.12
N GLU A 167 -10.33 3.44 -6.03
CA GLU A 167 -10.58 2.66 -4.81
C GLU A 167 -9.69 3.20 -3.70
N THR A 168 -10.24 3.32 -2.49
CA THR A 168 -9.53 3.97 -1.39
C THR A 168 -9.32 3.00 -0.23
N HIS A 169 -8.06 2.82 0.11
CA HIS A 169 -7.61 2.13 1.31
C HIS A 169 -6.99 3.12 2.28
N VAL A 170 -6.95 2.77 3.56
CA VAL A 170 -6.26 3.54 4.61
C VAL A 170 -5.40 2.57 5.41
N GLY A 171 -4.12 2.88 5.56
CA GLY A 171 -3.18 1.97 6.20
C GLY A 171 -2.04 2.67 6.92
N HIS A 172 -1.13 1.86 7.41
CA HIS A 172 0.09 2.21 8.15
C HIS A 172 -0.16 2.70 9.57
N GLY A 173 0.25 1.90 10.54
CA GLY A 173 0.16 2.21 11.97
C GLY A 173 -1.23 2.00 12.59
N VAL A 174 -2.18 1.41 11.85
CA VAL A 174 -3.53 1.12 12.34
C VAL A 174 -3.48 0.10 13.48
N THR A 175 -4.20 0.42 14.56
CA THR A 175 -4.39 -0.43 15.74
C THR A 175 -5.87 -0.69 15.97
N PHE A 176 -6.20 -1.60 16.90
CA PHE A 176 -7.60 -1.83 17.29
C PHE A 176 -8.31 -0.57 17.79
N ASP A 177 -7.58 0.34 18.45
CA ASP A 177 -8.16 1.60 18.93
C ASP A 177 -8.39 2.59 17.78
N SER A 178 -7.43 2.72 16.87
CA SER A 178 -7.51 3.67 15.76
C SER A 178 -8.49 3.24 14.67
N ILE A 179 -8.67 1.93 14.44
CA ILE A 179 -9.60 1.44 13.41
C ILE A 179 -11.07 1.81 13.74
N ILE A 180 -11.44 1.89 15.03
CA ILE A 180 -12.79 2.28 15.45
C ILE A 180 -13.14 3.68 14.96
N GLU A 181 -12.17 4.59 14.95
CA GLU A 181 -12.37 5.97 14.46
C GLU A 181 -12.30 6.06 12.92
N LEU A 182 -11.46 5.26 12.29
CA LEU A 182 -11.34 5.21 10.82
C LEU A 182 -12.56 4.58 10.13
N SER A 183 -13.28 3.68 10.82
CA SER A 183 -14.45 2.99 10.26
C SER A 183 -15.76 3.78 10.33
N LYS A 184 -15.75 4.97 10.95
CA LYS A 184 -16.89 5.90 11.04
C LYS A 184 -16.94 6.86 9.86
#